data_a64dbbc4a11dbdcb91d16bf7eca0bf87
#
_entry.id   a64dbbc4a11dbdcb91d16bf7eca0bf87
#
_cell.length_a   1.000
_cell.length_b   1.000
_cell.length_c   1.000
_cell.angle_alpha   90.00
_cell.angle_beta   90.00
_cell.angle_gamma   90.00
#
_symmetry.space_group_name_H-M   'P 1'
#
loop_
_entity.id
_entity.type
_entity.pdbx_description
1 polymer ?
#
loop_
_entity_poly.entity_id
_entity_poly.type
_entity_poly.pdbx_seq_one_letter_code
_entity_poly.pdbx_strand_id
1 'polypeptide(L)'
;MNHFKKNAMRMFAFLGIIVLSLTVLTTVFAADVTDYTNKTTITVDGQPLTSETQISTGKVLEATNTISFPDTQQIKEGDVLVLDLPKELGLITKLEFPITHSSGEVIGNAVTDPSTQKVTITFTDYFSKNYKDKVMTLKYSVRPNVTNLPESGKYTFQFGTENYTLNYDKTDGEAGDYEMKYGYQDSENPKRIKWRVVLNAVQDKLNNMVIKDDFSDSGQVLVESSFRAVRYATQPEKIPNEAALLKLEPIDNFSKKAEFTRNADGKITGFTINFGDNWNWAMYIEYTTELTSELPKGTKVANVLEWSASNFQKSRSVSALTRLETGSGEGSGDKTTTTTTTTTTTTTTEEPTTTSTTTTTEEPTTTSTTTTTEGPATTSTTTTTEEPATTSTTTTTEGPASTSTTTTKEPTTTTTTTTKEPTTTSTTTEESTTTTTTTSKPDVPGTSTTEEKPKLPQTGESVGTGLVFAGIVILSSTVVLKRKYSNK
;
A
#
# COMPACT_ATOMS: atom_id res chain seq x y z
N MET A 1 63.97 27.55 -28.62
CA MET A 1 63.34 28.09 -27.40
C MET A 1 61.88 28.53 -27.58
N ASN A 2 61.38 28.76 -28.80
CA ASN A 2 59.99 29.19 -29.02
C ASN A 2 58.89 28.08 -29.05
N HIS A 3 59.28 26.83 -29.37
CA HIS A 3 58.30 25.72 -29.39
C HIS A 3 57.93 25.22 -28.00
N PHE A 4 58.87 25.27 -27.06
CA PHE A 4 58.63 24.83 -25.67
C PHE A 4 57.66 25.79 -24.93
N LYS A 5 57.77 27.10 -25.14
CA LYS A 5 56.86 28.08 -24.56
C LYS A 5 55.41 27.98 -25.11
N LYS A 6 55.25 27.69 -26.43
CA LYS A 6 53.92 27.49 -27.00
C LYS A 6 53.18 26.21 -26.52
N ASN A 7 53.95 25.14 -26.30
CA ASN A 7 53.38 23.87 -25.78
C ASN A 7 53.08 24.00 -24.28
N ALA A 8 53.91 24.66 -23.48
CA ALA A 8 53.63 24.94 -22.08
C ALA A 8 52.36 25.80 -21.92
N MET A 9 52.21 26.84 -22.76
CA MET A 9 51.03 27.72 -22.72
C MET A 9 49.73 27.00 -23.15
N ARG A 10 49.79 26.04 -24.08
CA ARG A 10 48.68 25.18 -24.43
C ARG A 10 48.35 24.19 -23.33
N MET A 11 49.34 23.63 -22.66
CA MET A 11 49.16 22.73 -21.53
C MET A 11 48.53 23.43 -20.31
N PHE A 12 48.95 24.70 -20.03
CA PHE A 12 48.31 25.51 -19.00
C PHE A 12 46.91 25.94 -19.34
N ALA A 13 46.60 26.22 -20.64
CA ALA A 13 45.23 26.49 -21.08
C ALA A 13 44.34 25.25 -20.97
N PHE A 14 44.83 24.04 -21.30
CA PHE A 14 44.10 22.79 -21.08
C PHE A 14 43.93 22.46 -19.61
N LEU A 15 44.93 22.67 -18.78
CA LEU A 15 44.82 22.47 -17.32
C LEU A 15 43.82 23.47 -16.71
N GLY A 16 43.82 24.74 -17.19
CA GLY A 16 42.86 25.75 -16.77
C GLY A 16 41.40 25.39 -17.14
N ILE A 17 41.17 24.81 -18.33
CA ILE A 17 39.85 24.35 -18.75
C ILE A 17 39.41 23.11 -17.94
N ILE A 18 40.31 22.19 -17.64
CA ILE A 18 40.04 21.02 -16.79
C ILE A 18 39.71 21.46 -15.36
N VAL A 19 40.46 22.43 -14.80
CA VAL A 19 40.18 22.97 -13.47
C VAL A 19 38.87 23.76 -13.46
N LEU A 20 38.55 24.53 -14.54
CA LEU A 20 37.28 25.24 -14.64
C LEU A 20 36.09 24.31 -14.85
N SER A 21 36.29 23.17 -15.53
CA SER A 21 35.24 22.15 -15.67
C SER A 21 35.05 21.29 -14.43
N LEU A 22 36.02 21.22 -13.52
CA LEU A 22 35.91 20.54 -12.24
C LEU A 22 35.26 21.39 -11.14
N THR A 23 35.08 22.70 -11.34
CA THR A 23 34.51 23.58 -10.31
C THR A 23 33.02 23.84 -10.44
N VAL A 24 32.31 23.13 -11.34
CA VAL A 24 30.83 23.23 -11.49
C VAL A 24 30.14 21.88 -11.36
N LEU A 25 30.81 20.89 -10.80
CA LEU A 25 30.11 19.81 -10.15
C LEU A 25 29.81 20.30 -8.72
N THR A 26 28.79 21.13 -8.59
CA THR A 26 28.05 21.20 -7.33
C THR A 26 27.48 19.80 -7.14
N THR A 27 28.19 18.97 -6.39
CA THR A 27 27.58 17.81 -5.78
C THR A 27 26.46 18.37 -4.93
N VAL A 28 25.23 18.31 -5.45
CA VAL A 28 24.05 18.51 -4.62
C VAL A 28 24.11 17.32 -3.65
N PHE A 29 24.65 17.57 -2.45
CA PHE A 29 24.58 16.58 -1.38
C PHE A 29 23.08 16.48 -1.05
N ALA A 30 22.54 15.28 -1.21
CA ALA A 30 21.23 14.96 -0.70
C ALA A 30 21.18 15.32 0.79
N ALA A 31 20.23 16.13 1.19
CA ALA A 31 20.02 16.50 2.58
C ALA A 31 18.96 15.62 3.21
N ASP A 32 19.10 15.34 4.50
CA ASP A 32 18.06 14.69 5.27
C ASP A 32 16.94 15.69 5.56
N VAL A 33 15.70 15.32 5.23
CA VAL A 33 14.50 16.08 5.54
C VAL A 33 14.04 15.71 6.95
N THR A 34 14.18 16.62 7.90
CA THR A 34 13.96 16.33 9.33
C THR A 34 12.83 17.15 9.97
N ASP A 35 12.41 18.25 9.34
CA ASP A 35 11.33 19.11 9.87
C ASP A 35 10.00 18.72 9.19
N TYR A 36 9.22 17.90 9.87
CA TYR A 36 7.91 17.42 9.42
C TYR A 36 7.05 16.94 10.57
N THR A 37 5.75 16.86 10.33
CA THR A 37 4.81 16.13 11.18
C THR A 37 4.37 14.85 10.48
N ASN A 38 4.25 13.75 11.22
CA ASN A 38 3.83 12.46 10.69
C ASN A 38 2.62 11.95 11.47
N LYS A 39 1.42 12.16 10.93
CA LYS A 39 0.19 11.56 11.46
C LYS A 39 0.00 10.19 10.83
N THR A 40 -0.20 9.18 11.66
CA THR A 40 -0.34 7.80 11.18
C THR A 40 -1.74 7.25 11.39
N THR A 41 -2.13 6.28 10.58
CA THR A 41 -3.26 5.39 10.83
C THR A 41 -2.86 3.95 10.52
N ILE A 42 -3.37 3.01 11.29
CA ILE A 42 -3.20 1.58 11.03
C ILE A 42 -4.59 0.99 10.85
N THR A 43 -4.77 0.25 9.75
CA THR A 43 -6.01 -0.49 9.49
C THR A 43 -5.76 -1.98 9.33
N VAL A 44 -6.78 -2.75 9.66
CA VAL A 44 -6.84 -4.21 9.46
C VAL A 44 -8.12 -4.53 8.71
N ASP A 45 -8.03 -5.20 7.56
CA ASP A 45 -9.17 -5.49 6.69
C ASP A 45 -10.03 -4.24 6.39
N GLY A 46 -9.37 -3.07 6.25
CA GLY A 46 -10.02 -1.78 5.98
C GLY A 46 -10.67 -1.11 7.19
N GLN A 47 -10.60 -1.69 8.38
CA GLN A 47 -11.11 -1.09 9.62
C GLN A 47 -9.96 -0.55 10.48
N PRO A 48 -10.15 0.56 11.22
CA PRO A 48 -9.14 1.07 12.13
C PRO A 48 -8.70 0.03 13.16
N LEU A 49 -7.40 -0.05 13.42
CA LEU A 49 -6.86 -0.88 14.50
C LEU A 49 -7.31 -0.34 15.86
N THR A 50 -7.93 -1.19 16.67
CA THR A 50 -8.33 -0.89 18.05
C THR A 50 -7.63 -1.82 19.02
N SER A 51 -7.60 -1.47 20.32
CA SER A 51 -7.04 -2.32 21.37
C SER A 51 -7.76 -3.66 21.55
N GLU A 52 -8.97 -3.79 21.00
CA GLU A 52 -9.78 -5.01 21.07
C GLU A 52 -9.64 -5.87 19.80
N THR A 53 -9.05 -5.32 18.74
CA THR A 53 -8.83 -6.06 17.49
C THR A 53 -7.72 -7.09 17.72
N GLN A 54 -8.07 -8.37 17.72
CA GLN A 54 -7.10 -9.45 17.84
C GLN A 54 -6.31 -9.62 16.54
N ILE A 55 -5.00 -9.59 16.63
CA ILE A 55 -4.07 -9.66 15.51
C ILE A 55 -3.18 -10.89 15.67
N SER A 56 -3.45 -11.90 14.87
CA SER A 56 -2.63 -13.12 14.87
C SER A 56 -1.29 -12.92 14.16
N THR A 57 -0.36 -13.80 14.46
CA THR A 57 0.89 -13.94 13.70
C THR A 57 0.58 -13.93 12.19
N GLY A 58 1.20 -13.04 11.46
CA GLY A 58 1.04 -12.99 10.00
C GLY A 58 -0.05 -12.12 9.44
N LYS A 59 -0.90 -11.63 10.26
CA LYS A 59 -1.95 -10.74 9.79
C LYS A 59 -1.37 -9.51 9.10
N VAL A 60 -1.83 -9.25 7.90
CA VAL A 60 -1.48 -8.03 7.17
C VAL A 60 -2.26 -6.86 7.74
N LEU A 61 -1.54 -5.80 8.04
CA LEU A 61 -2.03 -4.49 8.44
C LEU A 61 -1.65 -3.50 7.32
N GLU A 62 -2.41 -2.44 7.17
CA GLU A 62 -2.04 -1.32 6.32
C GLU A 62 -1.66 -0.12 7.21
N ALA A 63 -0.43 0.35 7.05
CA ALA A 63 0.03 1.59 7.65
C ALA A 63 -0.15 2.73 6.67
N THR A 64 -0.69 3.84 7.15
CA THR A 64 -0.79 5.10 6.41
C THR A 64 -0.04 6.18 7.18
N ASN A 65 0.91 6.84 6.52
CA ASN A 65 1.61 8.01 7.04
C ASN A 65 1.16 9.24 6.27
N THR A 66 0.56 10.20 6.93
CA THR A 66 0.28 11.54 6.37
C THR A 66 1.33 12.49 6.92
N ILE A 67 2.19 12.98 6.04
CA ILE A 67 3.37 13.75 6.36
C ILE A 67 3.17 15.16 5.83
N SER A 68 3.27 16.15 6.72
CA SER A 68 3.16 17.55 6.39
C SER A 68 4.47 18.26 6.71
N PHE A 69 4.93 19.12 5.80
CA PHE A 69 6.16 19.87 5.94
C PHE A 69 5.83 21.35 6.13
N PRO A 70 6.46 22.04 7.09
CA PRO A 70 6.32 23.49 7.17
C PRO A 70 6.89 24.15 5.91
N ASP A 71 6.38 25.32 5.56
CA ASP A 71 6.84 26.05 4.38
C ASP A 71 8.33 26.39 4.44
N THR A 72 8.84 26.56 5.64
CA THR A 72 10.27 26.83 5.91
C THR A 72 11.18 25.66 5.57
N GLN A 73 10.67 24.41 5.60
CA GLN A 73 11.43 23.23 5.19
C GLN A 73 11.57 23.25 3.67
N GLN A 74 12.75 23.56 3.18
CA GLN A 74 13.06 23.42 1.76
C GLN A 74 13.33 21.94 1.45
N ILE A 75 12.75 21.45 0.35
CA ILE A 75 12.96 20.09 -0.15
C ILE A 75 13.37 20.20 -1.62
N LYS A 76 14.51 19.60 -1.96
CA LYS A 76 15.12 19.64 -3.28
C LYS A 76 15.21 18.23 -3.88
N GLU A 77 15.49 18.18 -5.17
CA GLU A 77 15.79 16.92 -5.85
C GLU A 77 16.96 16.19 -5.17
N GLY A 78 16.76 14.91 -4.88
CA GLY A 78 17.72 14.06 -4.21
C GLY A 78 17.66 14.09 -2.68
N ASP A 79 16.96 15.05 -2.06
CA ASP A 79 16.79 15.05 -0.60
C ASP A 79 16.06 13.79 -0.14
N VAL A 80 16.32 13.37 1.08
CA VAL A 80 15.88 12.08 1.61
C VAL A 80 15.10 12.28 2.91
N LEU A 81 13.97 11.60 3.02
CA LEU A 81 13.23 11.41 4.27
C LEU A 81 13.25 9.94 4.65
N VAL A 82 13.64 9.63 5.88
CA VAL A 82 13.63 8.27 6.42
C VAL A 82 12.60 8.17 7.54
N LEU A 83 11.70 7.21 7.42
CA LEU A 83 10.70 6.87 8.43
C LEU A 83 11.07 5.55 9.08
N ASP A 84 11.21 5.55 10.39
CA ASP A 84 11.42 4.34 11.19
C ASP A 84 10.07 3.69 11.52
N LEU A 85 9.99 2.37 11.40
CA LEU A 85 8.85 1.63 11.91
C LEU A 85 9.00 1.38 13.42
N PRO A 86 7.87 1.36 14.17
CA PRO A 86 7.86 0.81 15.51
C PRO A 86 8.36 -0.64 15.49
N LYS A 87 9.10 -1.03 16.52
CA LYS A 87 9.68 -2.38 16.62
C LYS A 87 8.63 -3.51 16.62
N GLU A 88 7.39 -3.19 16.99
CA GLU A 88 6.24 -4.11 17.01
C GLU A 88 5.72 -4.43 15.61
N LEU A 89 6.05 -3.60 14.63
CA LEU A 89 5.65 -3.79 13.23
C LEU A 89 6.86 -4.19 12.38
N GLY A 90 6.60 -4.89 11.29
CA GLY A 90 7.64 -5.35 10.37
C GLY A 90 7.24 -5.22 8.91
N LEU A 91 8.22 -4.89 8.08
CA LEU A 91 8.17 -4.97 6.63
C LEU A 91 8.60 -6.37 6.19
N ILE A 92 7.97 -6.90 5.14
CA ILE A 92 8.22 -8.27 4.66
C ILE A 92 9.09 -8.27 3.42
N THR A 93 8.83 -7.35 2.49
CA THR A 93 9.53 -7.30 1.21
C THR A 93 9.90 -5.87 0.86
N LYS A 94 10.93 -5.73 0.05
CA LYS A 94 11.33 -4.46 -0.51
C LYS A 94 10.33 -4.05 -1.58
N LEU A 95 9.58 -2.99 -1.32
CA LEU A 95 8.68 -2.37 -2.29
C LEU A 95 9.30 -1.06 -2.73
N GLU A 96 9.14 -0.75 -4.01
CA GLU A 96 9.49 0.53 -4.59
C GLU A 96 8.26 1.08 -5.29
N PHE A 97 7.87 2.31 -4.96
CA PHE A 97 6.68 2.93 -5.52
C PHE A 97 6.80 4.45 -5.56
N PRO A 98 6.25 5.09 -6.61
CA PRO A 98 6.22 6.54 -6.71
C PRO A 98 5.22 7.15 -5.74
N ILE A 99 5.51 8.37 -5.29
CA ILE A 99 4.59 9.29 -4.66
C ILE A 99 4.20 10.30 -5.73
N THR A 100 2.90 10.38 -6.07
CA THR A 100 2.45 11.16 -7.21
C THR A 100 1.45 12.24 -6.80
N HIS A 101 1.53 13.37 -7.46
CA HIS A 101 0.48 14.38 -7.45
C HIS A 101 -0.70 13.94 -8.34
N SER A 102 -1.88 14.51 -8.14
CA SER A 102 -3.08 14.23 -8.95
C SER A 102 -2.89 14.50 -10.45
N SER A 103 -1.98 15.40 -10.83
CA SER A 103 -1.58 15.64 -12.23
C SER A 103 -0.75 14.51 -12.84
N GLY A 104 -0.29 13.54 -12.06
CA GLY A 104 0.63 12.49 -12.46
C GLY A 104 2.12 12.84 -12.30
N GLU A 105 2.47 14.05 -11.83
CA GLU A 105 3.87 14.38 -11.50
C GLU A 105 4.37 13.55 -10.34
N VAL A 106 5.62 13.10 -10.40
CA VAL A 106 6.26 12.33 -9.33
C VAL A 106 6.88 13.29 -8.33
N ILE A 107 6.43 13.22 -7.08
CA ILE A 107 6.93 14.00 -5.94
C ILE A 107 8.20 13.36 -5.36
N GLY A 108 8.23 12.04 -5.33
CA GLY A 108 9.35 11.25 -4.84
C GLY A 108 9.15 9.77 -5.05
N ASN A 109 10.17 8.98 -4.73
CA ASN A 109 10.11 7.52 -4.74
C ASN A 109 10.29 6.99 -3.32
N ALA A 110 9.37 6.15 -2.89
CA ALA A 110 9.42 5.48 -1.59
C ALA A 110 9.96 4.05 -1.75
N VAL A 111 10.85 3.65 -0.87
CA VAL A 111 11.41 2.29 -0.78
C VAL A 111 11.22 1.77 0.63
N THR A 112 10.55 0.62 0.76
CA THR A 112 10.48 -0.12 2.03
C THR A 112 11.68 -1.06 2.12
N ASP A 113 12.34 -1.12 3.28
CA ASP A 113 13.48 -1.99 3.49
C ASP A 113 13.25 -2.93 4.69
N PRO A 114 12.98 -4.23 4.42
CA PRO A 114 12.81 -5.23 5.49
C PRO A 114 14.06 -5.47 6.33
N SER A 115 15.24 -5.16 5.82
CA SER A 115 16.50 -5.39 6.54
C SER A 115 16.77 -4.37 7.63
N THR A 116 16.35 -3.12 7.39
CA THR A 116 16.50 -2.00 8.32
C THR A 116 15.20 -1.62 9.00
N GLN A 117 14.05 -2.15 8.53
CA GLN A 117 12.70 -1.80 8.97
C GLN A 117 12.39 -0.31 8.81
N LYS A 118 12.81 0.27 7.69
CA LYS A 118 12.64 1.68 7.36
C LYS A 118 11.92 1.87 6.03
N VAL A 119 11.28 3.02 5.89
CA VAL A 119 10.78 3.53 4.61
C VAL A 119 11.59 4.76 4.24
N THR A 120 12.27 4.71 3.11
CA THR A 120 13.11 5.80 2.61
C THR A 120 12.43 6.45 1.43
N ILE A 121 12.27 7.76 1.47
CA ILE A 121 11.70 8.57 0.40
C ILE A 121 12.81 9.44 -0.18
N THR A 122 13.03 9.34 -1.49
CA THR A 122 13.92 10.24 -2.24
C THR A 122 13.06 11.18 -3.06
N PHE A 123 13.20 12.49 -2.83
CA PHE A 123 12.39 13.51 -3.46
C PHE A 123 12.88 13.86 -4.88
N THR A 124 11.93 14.26 -5.72
CA THR A 124 12.19 14.96 -6.99
C THR A 124 12.26 16.47 -6.74
N ASP A 125 12.34 17.26 -7.82
CA ASP A 125 12.29 18.71 -7.76
C ASP A 125 10.86 19.28 -7.52
N TYR A 126 9.84 18.44 -7.37
CA TYR A 126 8.44 18.86 -7.23
C TYR A 126 8.24 19.90 -6.13
N PHE A 127 8.73 19.63 -4.91
CA PHE A 127 8.59 20.57 -3.79
C PHE A 127 9.51 21.80 -3.87
N SER A 128 10.50 21.81 -4.75
CA SER A 128 11.25 23.03 -5.10
C SER A 128 10.38 24.01 -5.90
N LYS A 129 9.42 23.47 -6.67
CA LYS A 129 8.49 24.24 -7.50
C LYS A 129 7.20 24.55 -6.74
N ASN A 130 6.74 23.64 -5.88
CA ASN A 130 5.49 23.69 -5.12
C ASN A 130 5.84 23.69 -3.63
N TYR A 131 6.33 24.82 -3.14
CA TYR A 131 7.03 24.96 -1.86
C TYR A 131 6.12 25.30 -0.66
N LYS A 132 4.81 25.50 -0.91
CA LYS A 132 3.81 25.83 0.10
C LYS A 132 2.91 24.64 0.38
N ASP A 133 2.34 24.57 1.58
CA ASP A 133 1.34 23.57 1.99
C ASP A 133 1.70 22.15 1.60
N LYS A 134 2.99 21.81 1.73
CA LYS A 134 3.54 20.52 1.30
C LYS A 134 3.01 19.39 2.17
N VAL A 135 2.36 18.43 1.53
CA VAL A 135 1.83 17.23 2.18
C VAL A 135 2.03 15.99 1.30
N MET A 136 2.25 14.85 1.92
CA MET A 136 2.22 13.56 1.24
C MET A 136 1.61 12.49 2.12
N THR A 137 1.01 11.48 1.50
CA THR A 137 0.43 10.32 2.16
C THR A 137 1.05 9.06 1.58
N LEU A 138 1.59 8.21 2.43
CA LEU A 138 2.10 6.88 2.08
C LEU A 138 1.19 5.82 2.67
N LYS A 139 0.90 4.78 1.89
CA LYS A 139 0.20 3.58 2.35
C LYS A 139 1.05 2.36 2.01
N TYR A 140 1.28 1.50 2.97
CA TYR A 140 2.04 0.26 2.75
C TYR A 140 1.67 -0.83 3.76
N SER A 141 1.88 -2.06 3.33
CA SER A 141 1.63 -3.23 4.18
C SER A 141 2.69 -3.37 5.26
N VAL A 142 2.24 -3.67 6.48
CA VAL A 142 3.07 -4.05 7.62
C VAL A 142 2.46 -5.26 8.31
N ARG A 143 3.23 -5.94 9.16
CA ARG A 143 2.77 -7.09 9.94
C ARG A 143 3.30 -7.03 11.38
N PRO A 144 2.73 -7.79 12.32
CA PRO A 144 3.36 -8.00 13.62
C PRO A 144 4.79 -8.50 13.47
N ASN A 145 5.74 -7.85 14.13
CA ASN A 145 7.14 -8.27 14.09
C ASN A 145 7.39 -9.37 15.13
N VAL A 146 7.32 -10.62 14.70
CA VAL A 146 7.42 -11.80 15.58
C VAL A 146 8.73 -11.89 16.36
N THR A 147 9.80 -11.25 15.86
CA THR A 147 11.09 -11.22 16.58
C THR A 147 10.98 -10.37 17.85
N ASN A 148 10.18 -9.31 17.81
CA ASN A 148 10.00 -8.38 18.91
C ASN A 148 8.71 -8.63 19.70
N LEU A 149 7.87 -9.58 19.26
CA LEU A 149 6.64 -10.01 19.89
C LEU A 149 6.73 -11.50 20.27
N PRO A 150 7.49 -11.86 21.32
CA PRO A 150 7.79 -13.25 21.62
C PRO A 150 6.60 -14.05 22.14
N GLU A 151 5.59 -13.38 22.72
CA GLU A 151 4.42 -14.00 23.35
C GLU A 151 3.13 -13.28 22.95
N SER A 152 1.97 -13.94 23.12
CA SER A 152 0.66 -13.29 23.02
C SER A 152 0.49 -12.22 24.09
N GLY A 153 -0.13 -11.09 23.74
CA GLY A 153 -0.33 -10.00 24.69
C GLY A 153 -0.68 -8.67 24.04
N LYS A 154 -0.91 -7.66 24.87
CA LYS A 154 -1.14 -6.28 24.43
C LYS A 154 0.18 -5.50 24.43
N TYR A 155 0.58 -5.02 23.27
CA TYR A 155 1.80 -4.24 23.06
C TYR A 155 1.43 -2.81 22.65
N THR A 156 1.89 -1.84 23.45
CA THR A 156 1.63 -0.42 23.18
C THR A 156 2.87 0.23 22.59
N PHE A 157 2.69 1.00 21.51
CA PHE A 157 3.77 1.70 20.83
C PHE A 157 3.29 3.02 20.22
N GLN A 158 4.22 3.92 19.99
CA GLN A 158 4.00 5.15 19.25
C GLN A 158 4.41 4.96 17.79
N PHE A 159 3.58 5.45 16.88
CA PHE A 159 3.90 5.53 15.47
C PHE A 159 3.52 6.91 14.93
N GLY A 160 4.51 7.68 14.47
CA GLY A 160 4.32 9.10 14.19
C GLY A 160 3.88 9.86 15.45
N THR A 161 2.78 10.60 15.33
CA THR A 161 2.17 11.33 16.46
C THR A 161 1.16 10.50 17.26
N GLU A 162 0.81 9.30 16.78
CA GLU A 162 -0.29 8.50 17.31
C GLU A 162 0.21 7.34 18.18
N ASN A 163 -0.61 6.93 19.17
CA ASN A 163 -0.35 5.77 20.00
C ASN A 163 -1.28 4.62 19.64
N TYR A 164 -0.73 3.41 19.59
CA TYR A 164 -1.44 2.19 19.23
C TYR A 164 -1.28 1.12 20.30
N THR A 165 -2.27 0.25 20.39
CA THR A 165 -2.19 -0.99 21.15
C THR A 165 -2.47 -2.16 20.21
N LEU A 166 -1.48 -3.03 20.02
CA LEU A 166 -1.60 -4.26 19.28
C LEU A 166 -1.99 -5.39 20.25
N ASN A 167 -3.21 -5.90 20.13
CA ASN A 167 -3.66 -7.10 20.84
C ASN A 167 -3.19 -8.33 20.05
N TYR A 168 -1.95 -8.73 20.32
CA TYR A 168 -1.26 -9.76 19.54
C TYR A 168 -1.59 -11.16 20.06
N ASP A 169 -1.95 -12.04 19.13
CA ASP A 169 -2.13 -13.45 19.36
C ASP A 169 -1.07 -14.24 18.58
N LYS A 170 -0.08 -14.75 19.34
CA LYS A 170 0.98 -15.55 18.76
C LYS A 170 0.43 -16.91 18.37
N THR A 171 0.47 -17.16 17.08
CA THR A 171 0.16 -18.49 16.51
C THR A 171 1.44 -19.06 15.94
N ASP A 172 1.92 -20.14 16.56
CA ASP A 172 2.94 -20.99 15.96
C ASP A 172 2.24 -21.91 14.94
N GLY A 173 2.64 -21.83 13.67
CA GLY A 173 2.04 -22.68 12.64
C GLY A 173 2.20 -24.15 13.00
N GLU A 174 1.10 -24.81 13.34
CA GLU A 174 1.12 -26.26 13.59
C GLU A 174 1.41 -27.01 12.29
N ALA A 175 2.32 -27.96 12.33
CA ALA A 175 2.44 -28.93 11.27
C ALA A 175 1.21 -29.81 11.26
N GLY A 176 0.51 -29.88 10.13
CA GLY A 176 -0.51 -30.88 9.90
C GLY A 176 0.09 -32.29 10.09
N ASP A 177 -0.74 -33.31 10.24
CA ASP A 177 -0.23 -34.67 10.39
C ASP A 177 0.62 -35.07 9.19
N TYR A 178 0.13 -34.84 7.99
CA TYR A 178 0.77 -35.28 6.76
C TYR A 178 1.27 -34.12 5.88
N GLU A 179 0.60 -32.98 5.87
CA GLU A 179 0.95 -31.86 5.01
C GLU A 179 0.75 -30.50 5.68
N MET A 180 1.70 -29.62 5.45
CA MET A 180 1.62 -28.18 5.74
C MET A 180 2.31 -27.44 4.61
N LYS A 181 1.70 -26.38 4.10
CA LYS A 181 2.28 -25.53 3.07
C LYS A 181 1.96 -24.08 3.32
N TYR A 182 2.92 -23.20 3.12
CA TYR A 182 2.73 -21.77 3.15
C TYR A 182 3.73 -21.07 2.23
N GLY A 183 3.48 -19.80 1.93
CA GLY A 183 4.37 -18.97 1.14
C GLY A 183 4.41 -17.53 1.65
N TYR A 184 5.49 -16.83 1.32
CA TYR A 184 5.69 -15.41 1.61
C TYR A 184 6.59 -14.78 0.55
N GLN A 185 6.43 -13.47 0.33
CA GLN A 185 7.29 -12.77 -0.63
C GLN A 185 8.74 -12.75 -0.16
N ASP A 186 9.66 -12.83 -1.11
CA ASP A 186 11.09 -12.64 -0.86
C ASP A 186 11.36 -11.22 -0.35
N SER A 187 12.28 -11.08 0.60
CA SER A 187 12.58 -9.80 1.23
C SER A 187 13.18 -8.77 0.26
N GLU A 188 13.96 -9.22 -0.71
CA GLU A 188 14.68 -8.35 -1.64
C GLU A 188 13.99 -8.21 -2.99
N ASN A 189 13.19 -9.20 -3.39
CA ASN A 189 12.51 -9.22 -4.68
C ASN A 189 11.02 -9.52 -4.53
N PRO A 190 10.14 -8.51 -4.60
CA PRO A 190 8.69 -8.69 -4.41
C PRO A 190 8.02 -9.55 -5.50
N LYS A 191 8.69 -9.81 -6.64
CA LYS A 191 8.20 -10.73 -7.67
C LYS A 191 8.46 -12.19 -7.32
N ARG A 192 9.21 -12.48 -6.24
CA ARG A 192 9.52 -13.84 -5.80
C ARG A 192 8.73 -14.21 -4.58
N ILE A 193 8.26 -15.47 -4.57
CA ILE A 193 7.56 -16.07 -3.46
C ILE A 193 8.33 -17.30 -3.02
N LYS A 194 8.67 -17.34 -1.74
CA LYS A 194 9.31 -18.48 -1.08
C LYS A 194 8.22 -19.40 -0.55
N TRP A 195 8.20 -20.63 -1.03
CA TRP A 195 7.28 -21.68 -0.61
C TRP A 195 7.96 -22.65 0.34
N ARG A 196 7.22 -23.08 1.35
CA ARG A 196 7.65 -24.03 2.37
C ARG A 196 6.62 -25.12 2.51
N VAL A 197 7.09 -26.36 2.57
CA VAL A 197 6.24 -27.55 2.69
C VAL A 197 6.86 -28.46 3.75
N VAL A 198 6.06 -28.83 4.76
CA VAL A 198 6.36 -29.92 5.68
C VAL A 198 5.45 -31.08 5.32
N LEU A 199 6.02 -32.26 5.17
CA LEU A 199 5.27 -33.48 4.88
C LEU A 199 5.55 -34.56 5.90
N ASN A 200 4.50 -35.34 6.22
CA ASN A 200 4.58 -36.51 7.10
C ASN A 200 5.15 -36.19 8.50
N ALA A 201 4.65 -35.15 9.16
CA ALA A 201 5.09 -34.79 10.51
C ALA A 201 4.82 -35.89 11.55
N VAL A 202 3.82 -36.73 11.33
CA VAL A 202 3.52 -37.94 12.16
C VAL A 202 4.47 -39.11 11.91
N GLN A 203 5.26 -39.05 10.82
CA GLN A 203 6.26 -40.06 10.46
C GLN A 203 5.67 -41.45 10.19
N ASP A 204 4.43 -41.47 9.71
CA ASP A 204 3.78 -42.72 9.30
C ASP A 204 4.49 -43.33 8.10
N LYS A 205 4.35 -44.65 7.98
CA LYS A 205 4.85 -45.38 6.82
C LYS A 205 3.98 -45.08 5.62
N LEU A 206 4.53 -44.41 4.62
CA LEU A 206 3.87 -44.11 3.35
C LEU A 206 4.47 -45.00 2.24
N ASN A 207 3.61 -45.76 1.55
CA ASN A 207 4.02 -46.66 0.49
C ASN A 207 3.77 -46.03 -0.89
N ASN A 208 4.78 -46.06 -1.76
CA ASN A 208 4.73 -45.46 -3.11
C ASN A 208 4.20 -44.03 -3.08
N MET A 209 4.72 -43.23 -2.13
CA MET A 209 4.32 -41.84 -2.01
C MET A 209 4.79 -41.05 -3.23
N VAL A 210 3.86 -40.31 -3.83
CA VAL A 210 4.13 -39.40 -4.93
C VAL A 210 3.57 -38.01 -4.53
N ILE A 211 4.36 -36.99 -4.70
CA ILE A 211 3.92 -35.59 -4.59
C ILE A 211 3.96 -34.93 -5.95
N LYS A 212 3.04 -34.02 -6.21
CA LYS A 212 2.98 -33.16 -7.38
C LYS A 212 2.66 -31.75 -6.96
N ASP A 213 3.44 -30.81 -7.42
CA ASP A 213 3.19 -29.39 -7.27
C ASP A 213 3.12 -28.77 -8.67
N ASP A 214 1.99 -28.16 -9.01
CA ASP A 214 1.72 -27.62 -10.34
C ASP A 214 1.24 -26.17 -10.19
N PHE A 215 2.01 -25.24 -10.68
CA PHE A 215 1.74 -23.82 -10.64
C PHE A 215 1.72 -23.19 -12.06
N SER A 216 1.51 -24.02 -13.09
CA SER A 216 1.45 -23.58 -14.50
C SER A 216 0.41 -22.49 -14.72
N ASP A 217 -0.78 -22.63 -14.09
CA ASP A 217 -1.92 -21.71 -14.27
C ASP A 217 -1.87 -20.49 -13.33
N SER A 218 -0.91 -20.45 -12.41
CA SER A 218 -0.80 -19.37 -11.41
C SER A 218 0.15 -18.24 -11.79
N GLY A 219 0.69 -18.26 -13.03
CA GLY A 219 1.64 -17.25 -13.51
C GLY A 219 2.98 -17.26 -12.77
N GLN A 220 3.40 -18.43 -12.27
CA GLN A 220 4.63 -18.62 -11.54
C GLN A 220 5.60 -19.52 -12.29
N VAL A 221 6.90 -19.28 -12.14
CA VAL A 221 7.97 -20.16 -12.60
C VAL A 221 8.97 -20.38 -11.48
N LEU A 222 9.44 -21.62 -11.32
CA LEU A 222 10.37 -21.98 -10.26
C LEU A 222 11.79 -21.49 -10.57
N VAL A 223 12.44 -20.91 -9.59
CA VAL A 223 13.88 -20.60 -9.61
C VAL A 223 14.63 -21.86 -9.22
N GLU A 224 15.15 -22.61 -10.22
CA GLU A 224 15.68 -23.97 -10.06
C GLU A 224 16.75 -24.09 -8.96
N SER A 225 17.62 -23.11 -8.85
CA SER A 225 18.70 -23.08 -7.84
C SER A 225 18.21 -22.93 -6.39
N SER A 226 16.93 -22.58 -6.20
CA SER A 226 16.30 -22.44 -4.88
C SER A 226 15.68 -23.72 -4.36
N PHE A 227 15.56 -24.76 -5.21
CA PHE A 227 14.87 -26.00 -4.85
C PHE A 227 15.73 -26.83 -3.89
N ARG A 228 15.14 -27.14 -2.74
CA ARG A 228 15.76 -28.00 -1.72
C ARG A 228 14.72 -28.91 -1.12
N ALA A 229 15.02 -30.19 -1.06
CA ALA A 229 14.18 -31.22 -0.47
C ALA A 229 15.03 -32.14 0.44
N VAL A 230 14.67 -32.19 1.72
CA VAL A 230 15.40 -32.96 2.73
C VAL A 230 14.47 -33.77 3.60
N ARG A 231 15.02 -34.82 4.23
CA ARG A 231 14.32 -35.61 5.25
C ARG A 231 15.11 -35.63 6.56
N TYR A 232 14.41 -35.95 7.61
CA TYR A 232 14.95 -35.96 8.97
C TYR A 232 14.81 -37.36 9.59
N ALA A 233 15.69 -37.67 10.53
CA ALA A 233 15.59 -38.90 11.31
C ALA A 233 14.23 -38.94 12.05
N THR A 234 13.64 -40.11 12.16
CA THR A 234 12.41 -40.31 12.91
C THR A 234 12.55 -39.91 14.35
N GLN A 235 11.54 -39.23 14.87
CA GLN A 235 11.44 -38.80 16.25
C GLN A 235 10.47 -39.70 17.00
N PRO A 236 10.55 -39.81 18.34
CA PRO A 236 9.60 -40.59 19.12
C PRO A 236 8.17 -40.10 19.02
N GLU A 237 7.98 -38.82 18.80
CA GLU A 237 6.68 -38.13 18.74
C GLU A 237 6.52 -37.40 17.42
N LYS A 238 5.27 -37.04 17.09
CA LYS A 238 4.94 -36.14 16.00
C LYS A 238 5.74 -34.83 16.12
N ILE A 239 6.26 -34.37 15.00
CA ILE A 239 6.91 -33.05 14.93
C ILE A 239 5.83 -31.96 14.95
N PRO A 240 5.78 -31.10 15.99
CA PRO A 240 4.62 -30.22 16.21
C PRO A 240 4.54 -29.07 15.21
N ASN A 241 5.68 -28.54 14.75
CA ASN A 241 5.74 -27.40 13.84
C ASN A 241 7.06 -27.37 13.06
N GLU A 242 7.13 -26.49 12.06
CA GLU A 242 8.33 -26.29 11.26
C GLU A 242 9.55 -25.88 12.08
N ALA A 243 9.37 -25.04 13.09
CA ALA A 243 10.47 -24.59 13.93
C ALA A 243 11.11 -25.74 14.72
N ALA A 244 10.32 -26.72 15.15
CA ALA A 244 10.83 -27.96 15.76
C ALA A 244 11.55 -28.83 14.73
N LEU A 245 10.99 -28.96 13.51
CA LEU A 245 11.61 -29.73 12.43
C LEU A 245 12.99 -29.16 12.06
N LEU A 246 13.09 -27.86 11.91
CA LEU A 246 14.33 -27.18 11.48
C LEU A 246 15.42 -27.10 12.56
N LYS A 247 15.14 -27.52 13.80
CA LYS A 247 16.16 -27.73 14.83
C LYS A 247 16.89 -29.08 14.65
N LEU A 248 16.32 -29.98 13.88
CA LEU A 248 16.90 -31.28 13.58
C LEU A 248 17.90 -31.15 12.43
N GLU A 249 18.94 -32.00 12.43
CA GLU A 249 19.85 -32.09 11.29
C GLU A 249 19.24 -33.00 10.22
N PRO A 250 19.20 -32.57 8.95
CA PRO A 250 18.74 -33.42 7.86
C PRO A 250 19.66 -34.65 7.69
N ILE A 251 19.07 -35.83 7.54
CA ILE A 251 19.82 -37.06 7.30
C ILE A 251 20.07 -37.35 5.81
N ASP A 252 19.32 -36.67 4.92
CA ASP A 252 19.46 -36.87 3.48
C ASP A 252 18.88 -35.68 2.70
N ASN A 253 19.48 -35.40 1.54
CA ASN A 253 19.01 -34.43 0.56
C ASN A 253 18.58 -35.16 -0.70
N PHE A 254 17.26 -35.16 -0.95
CA PHE A 254 16.68 -35.84 -2.10
C PHE A 254 16.22 -34.89 -3.21
N SER A 255 16.69 -33.64 -3.25
CA SER A 255 16.33 -32.64 -4.27
C SER A 255 16.47 -33.18 -5.70
N LYS A 256 17.47 -34.05 -5.94
CA LYS A 256 17.69 -34.69 -7.25
C LYS A 256 16.64 -35.70 -7.69
N LYS A 257 15.71 -36.09 -6.79
CA LYS A 257 14.57 -36.94 -7.15
C LYS A 257 13.44 -36.14 -7.81
N ALA A 258 13.48 -34.82 -7.74
CA ALA A 258 12.45 -33.98 -8.37
C ALA A 258 12.56 -34.04 -9.90
N GLU A 259 11.45 -34.40 -10.53
CA GLU A 259 11.26 -34.33 -11.96
C GLU A 259 10.50 -33.02 -12.26
N PHE A 260 11.16 -32.10 -12.96
CA PHE A 260 10.61 -30.79 -13.23
C PHE A 260 9.76 -30.79 -14.51
N THR A 261 8.54 -30.26 -14.39
CA THR A 261 7.68 -29.94 -15.54
C THR A 261 8.10 -28.59 -16.12
N ARG A 262 8.27 -28.50 -17.44
CA ARG A 262 8.66 -27.26 -18.10
C ARG A 262 7.62 -26.85 -19.15
N ASN A 263 7.39 -25.55 -19.29
CA ASN A 263 6.58 -24.99 -20.35
C ASN A 263 7.36 -24.89 -21.68
N ALA A 264 6.72 -24.38 -22.73
CA ALA A 264 7.33 -24.23 -24.07
C ALA A 264 8.61 -23.37 -24.08
N ASP A 265 8.74 -22.43 -23.14
CA ASP A 265 9.92 -21.56 -22.99
C ASP A 265 11.04 -22.20 -22.14
N GLY A 266 10.87 -23.46 -21.75
CA GLY A 266 11.81 -24.20 -20.89
C GLY A 266 11.76 -23.80 -19.41
N LYS A 267 10.84 -22.94 -19.01
CA LYS A 267 10.66 -22.52 -17.61
C LYS A 267 9.96 -23.62 -16.81
N ILE A 268 10.41 -23.83 -15.57
CA ILE A 268 9.81 -24.83 -14.69
C ILE A 268 8.50 -24.29 -14.13
N THR A 269 7.42 -25.04 -14.36
CA THR A 269 6.06 -24.71 -13.92
C THR A 269 5.48 -25.71 -12.93
N GLY A 270 6.26 -26.71 -12.55
CA GLY A 270 5.85 -27.72 -11.57
C GLY A 270 6.95 -28.73 -11.32
N PHE A 271 6.71 -29.61 -10.37
CA PHE A 271 7.59 -30.74 -10.11
C PHE A 271 6.82 -31.95 -9.57
N THR A 272 7.38 -33.14 -9.79
CA THR A 272 6.90 -34.41 -9.23
C THR A 272 8.05 -35.08 -8.51
N ILE A 273 7.78 -35.70 -7.33
CA ILE A 273 8.74 -36.54 -6.65
C ILE A 273 8.07 -37.87 -6.32
N ASN A 274 8.66 -38.97 -6.79
CA ASN A 274 8.30 -40.31 -6.40
C ASN A 274 9.28 -40.82 -5.33
N PHE A 275 8.79 -41.06 -4.13
CA PHE A 275 9.61 -41.47 -2.99
C PHE A 275 9.81 -43.01 -2.94
N GLY A 276 9.00 -43.77 -3.66
CA GLY A 276 8.99 -45.23 -3.58
C GLY A 276 8.34 -45.76 -2.30
N ASP A 277 8.65 -47.00 -1.96
CA ASP A 277 8.06 -47.70 -0.82
C ASP A 277 8.70 -47.33 0.53
N ASN A 278 7.91 -47.52 1.60
CA ASN A 278 8.37 -47.43 2.99
C ASN A 278 8.97 -46.07 3.39
N TRP A 279 8.36 -44.98 2.97
CA TRP A 279 8.81 -43.65 3.32
C TRP A 279 8.16 -43.18 4.64
N ASN A 280 8.90 -43.27 5.75
CA ASN A 280 8.43 -42.97 7.10
C ASN A 280 9.13 -41.79 7.77
N TRP A 281 9.67 -40.87 7.01
CA TRP A 281 10.38 -39.68 7.50
C TRP A 281 9.55 -38.43 7.34
N ALA A 282 9.70 -37.50 8.29
CA ALA A 282 9.31 -36.14 8.07
C ALA A 282 10.22 -35.45 7.02
N MET A 283 9.63 -34.68 6.15
CA MET A 283 10.29 -34.05 5.02
C MET A 283 10.07 -32.55 5.03
N TYR A 284 11.06 -31.82 4.53
CA TYR A 284 10.97 -30.39 4.29
C TYR A 284 11.36 -30.07 2.86
N ILE A 285 10.47 -29.38 2.16
CA ILE A 285 10.70 -28.93 0.79
C ILE A 285 10.57 -27.41 0.78
N GLU A 286 11.59 -26.75 0.26
CA GLU A 286 11.59 -25.32 0.07
C GLU A 286 12.00 -24.97 -1.36
N TYR A 287 11.35 -23.97 -1.91
CA TYR A 287 11.65 -23.44 -3.22
C TYR A 287 11.11 -22.03 -3.38
N THR A 288 11.62 -21.32 -4.37
CA THR A 288 11.18 -19.97 -4.73
C THR A 288 10.58 -20.02 -6.13
N THR A 289 9.42 -19.39 -6.27
CA THR A 289 8.85 -19.10 -7.60
C THR A 289 8.96 -17.61 -7.89
N GLU A 290 9.02 -17.28 -9.17
CA GLU A 290 9.01 -15.90 -9.68
C GLU A 290 7.75 -15.68 -10.49
N LEU A 291 7.07 -14.54 -10.27
CA LEU A 291 5.89 -14.14 -11.02
C LEU A 291 6.30 -13.74 -12.43
N THR A 292 5.64 -14.30 -13.44
CA THR A 292 5.92 -14.03 -14.86
C THR A 292 5.42 -12.68 -15.33
N SER A 293 4.51 -12.07 -14.59
CA SER A 293 3.96 -10.74 -14.85
C SER A 293 3.71 -9.99 -13.55
N GLU A 294 3.56 -8.69 -13.63
CA GLU A 294 3.08 -7.90 -12.49
C GLU A 294 1.61 -8.20 -12.24
N LEU A 295 1.26 -8.38 -10.99
CA LEU A 295 -0.11 -8.60 -10.54
C LEU A 295 -0.61 -7.37 -9.78
N PRO A 296 -1.92 -7.12 -9.77
CA PRO A 296 -2.51 -6.06 -8.96
C PRO A 296 -2.07 -6.17 -7.49
N LYS A 297 -1.87 -5.02 -6.86
CA LYS A 297 -1.50 -4.94 -5.45
C LYS A 297 -2.52 -5.68 -4.57
N GLY A 298 -2.03 -6.43 -3.59
CA GLY A 298 -2.87 -7.19 -2.68
C GLY A 298 -3.45 -8.49 -3.27
N THR A 299 -3.08 -8.86 -4.52
CA THR A 299 -3.47 -10.15 -5.11
C THR A 299 -3.02 -11.29 -4.23
N LYS A 300 -3.90 -12.28 -4.05
CA LYS A 300 -3.55 -13.55 -3.40
C LYS A 300 -3.03 -14.52 -4.45
N VAL A 301 -1.79 -14.92 -4.33
CA VAL A 301 -1.16 -15.93 -5.21
C VAL A 301 -1.29 -17.28 -4.56
N ALA A 302 -1.91 -18.22 -5.29
CA ALA A 302 -2.14 -19.58 -4.83
C ALA A 302 -1.02 -20.52 -5.28
N ASN A 303 -0.78 -21.56 -4.47
CA ASN A 303 0.05 -22.68 -4.84
C ASN A 303 -0.46 -23.95 -4.14
N VAL A 304 -0.69 -25.02 -4.91
CA VAL A 304 -1.32 -26.27 -4.46
C VAL A 304 -0.34 -27.43 -4.68
N LEU A 305 -0.11 -28.18 -3.62
CA LEU A 305 0.63 -29.43 -3.68
C LEU A 305 -0.33 -30.58 -3.45
N GLU A 306 -0.29 -31.58 -4.31
CA GLU A 306 -1.03 -32.83 -4.19
C GLU A 306 -0.08 -33.95 -3.85
N TRP A 307 -0.56 -34.92 -3.08
CA TRP A 307 0.17 -36.15 -2.82
C TRP A 307 -0.73 -37.35 -2.68
N SER A 308 -0.18 -38.54 -2.98
CA SER A 308 -0.83 -39.80 -2.82
C SER A 308 0.14 -40.83 -2.26
N ALA A 309 -0.38 -41.86 -1.61
CA ALA A 309 0.36 -43.06 -1.20
C ALA A 309 -0.54 -44.27 -1.37
N SER A 310 0.03 -45.44 -1.73
CA SER A 310 -0.76 -46.65 -2.04
C SER A 310 -1.50 -47.22 -0.83
N ASN A 311 -1.09 -46.88 0.38
CA ASN A 311 -1.79 -47.19 1.62
C ASN A 311 -2.78 -46.12 2.09
N PHE A 312 -3.04 -45.10 1.28
CA PHE A 312 -4.08 -44.10 1.47
C PHE A 312 -5.17 -44.27 0.42
N GLN A 313 -6.43 -44.22 0.85
CA GLN A 313 -7.58 -44.48 -0.05
C GLN A 313 -7.82 -43.35 -1.07
N LYS A 314 -7.38 -42.12 -0.77
CA LYS A 314 -7.58 -40.94 -1.62
C LYS A 314 -6.32 -40.10 -1.65
N SER A 315 -6.09 -39.47 -2.79
CA SER A 315 -5.11 -38.39 -2.90
C SER A 315 -5.49 -37.23 -1.97
N ARG A 316 -4.49 -36.56 -1.43
CA ARG A 316 -4.62 -35.40 -0.56
C ARG A 316 -4.05 -34.17 -1.23
N SER A 317 -4.48 -33.01 -0.81
CA SER A 317 -3.95 -31.74 -1.29
C SER A 317 -3.79 -30.76 -0.16
N VAL A 318 -2.80 -29.91 -0.28
CA VAL A 318 -2.60 -28.74 0.59
C VAL A 318 -2.41 -27.51 -0.29
N SER A 319 -3.20 -26.47 -0.03
CA SER A 319 -3.11 -25.20 -0.72
C SER A 319 -2.57 -24.11 0.21
N ALA A 320 -1.80 -23.20 -0.37
CA ALA A 320 -1.33 -22.03 0.31
C ALA A 320 -1.66 -20.79 -0.52
N LEU A 321 -1.99 -19.70 0.17
CA LEU A 321 -2.25 -18.40 -0.43
C LEU A 321 -1.28 -17.38 0.15
N THR A 322 -0.56 -16.67 -0.71
CA THR A 322 0.30 -15.55 -0.32
C THR A 322 -0.30 -14.28 -0.84
N ARG A 323 -0.66 -13.35 0.05
CA ARG A 323 -1.09 -12.00 -0.35
C ARG A 323 0.15 -11.16 -0.65
N LEU A 324 0.20 -10.57 -1.85
CA LEU A 324 1.26 -9.64 -2.22
C LEU A 324 1.16 -8.36 -1.38
N GLU A 325 2.28 -7.92 -0.84
CA GLU A 325 2.38 -6.68 -0.09
C GLU A 325 2.14 -5.48 -1.00
N THR A 326 1.65 -4.39 -0.42
CA THR A 326 1.25 -3.19 -1.16
C THR A 326 2.02 -1.97 -0.71
N GLY A 327 2.28 -1.06 -1.65
CA GLY A 327 2.81 0.27 -1.39
C GLY A 327 2.26 1.27 -2.39
N SER A 328 1.90 2.46 -1.94
CA SER A 328 1.45 3.58 -2.77
C SER A 328 1.70 4.91 -2.07
N GLY A 329 1.81 5.97 -2.85
CA GLY A 329 1.98 7.32 -2.32
C GLY A 329 1.30 8.36 -3.18
N GLU A 330 0.78 9.39 -2.52
CA GLU A 330 0.21 10.58 -3.14
C GLU A 330 0.66 11.82 -2.36
N GLY A 331 0.58 12.99 -2.96
CA GLY A 331 0.91 14.22 -2.27
C GLY A 331 0.58 15.47 -3.10
N SER A 332 0.75 16.61 -2.47
CA SER A 332 0.53 17.93 -3.08
C SER A 332 1.41 19.00 -2.44
N GLY A 333 1.53 20.12 -3.11
CA GLY A 333 2.12 21.34 -2.62
C GLY A 333 1.78 22.48 -3.58
N ASP A 334 1.77 23.70 -3.07
CA ASP A 334 1.38 24.89 -3.81
C ASP A 334 2.56 25.83 -4.09
N LYS A 335 2.45 26.64 -5.14
CA LYS A 335 3.46 27.66 -5.51
C LYS A 335 3.30 28.94 -4.71
N THR A 336 2.08 29.20 -4.30
CA THR A 336 1.67 30.37 -3.53
C THR A 336 0.95 29.95 -2.27
N THR A 337 1.01 30.79 -1.23
CA THR A 337 0.14 30.61 -0.08
C THR A 337 -1.29 30.65 -0.60
N THR A 338 -2.05 29.57 -0.42
CA THR A 338 -3.48 29.59 -0.66
C THR A 338 -4.07 30.63 0.29
N THR A 339 -4.15 31.86 -0.16
CA THR A 339 -4.95 32.86 0.52
C THR A 339 -6.38 32.50 0.22
N THR A 340 -7.03 31.75 1.11
CA THR A 340 -8.47 31.57 1.09
C THR A 340 -9.08 32.98 1.29
N THR A 341 -9.27 33.71 0.21
CA THR A 341 -9.97 34.98 0.25
C THR A 341 -11.45 34.64 0.38
N THR A 342 -11.93 34.54 1.61
CA THR A 342 -13.36 34.49 1.89
C THR A 342 -13.90 35.90 1.66
N THR A 343 -14.38 36.19 0.46
CA THR A 343 -15.09 37.44 0.19
C THR A 343 -16.53 37.26 0.66
N THR A 344 -16.82 37.73 1.86
CA THR A 344 -18.21 37.80 2.36
C THR A 344 -18.76 39.15 1.98
N THR A 345 -19.63 39.21 0.97
CA THR A 345 -20.38 40.41 0.63
C THR A 345 -21.75 40.31 1.29
N THR A 346 -21.99 41.11 2.32
CA THR A 346 -23.31 41.23 2.95
C THR A 346 -23.94 42.54 2.47
N THR A 347 -25.01 42.45 1.70
CA THR A 347 -25.78 43.63 1.26
C THR A 347 -27.14 43.56 1.92
N THR A 348 -27.49 44.56 2.71
CA THR A 348 -28.84 44.75 3.29
C THR A 348 -29.43 46.02 2.67
N THR A 349 -30.61 45.89 2.04
CA THR A 349 -31.26 46.98 1.32
C THR A 349 -32.75 46.99 1.55
N GLU A 350 -33.28 48.18 1.80
CA GLU A 350 -34.75 48.42 2.03
C GLU A 350 -35.47 48.90 0.78
N GLU A 351 -34.82 49.13 -0.37
CA GLU A 351 -35.38 49.58 -1.63
C GLU A 351 -35.06 48.64 -2.80
N PRO A 352 -35.77 48.69 -3.94
CA PRO A 352 -35.52 47.83 -5.11
C PRO A 352 -34.12 48.11 -5.68
N THR A 353 -33.31 47.07 -5.73
CA THR A 353 -31.91 47.14 -6.17
C THR A 353 -31.52 46.04 -7.15
N THR A 354 -30.54 46.41 -8.01
CA THR A 354 -29.85 45.43 -8.86
C THR A 354 -28.45 45.21 -8.32
N THR A 355 -28.15 44.00 -7.88
CA THR A 355 -26.79 43.64 -7.42
C THR A 355 -26.13 42.73 -8.47
N SER A 356 -24.95 43.12 -8.92
CA SER A 356 -24.16 42.34 -9.85
C SER A 356 -22.80 42.04 -9.22
N THR A 357 -22.46 40.76 -9.11
CA THR A 357 -21.16 40.31 -8.61
C THR A 357 -20.47 39.54 -9.72
N THR A 358 -19.28 39.99 -10.12
CA THR A 358 -18.43 39.29 -11.09
C THR A 358 -17.14 38.87 -10.39
N THR A 359 -16.84 37.58 -10.36
CA THR A 359 -15.60 37.03 -9.80
C THR A 359 -14.85 36.32 -10.90
N THR A 360 -13.61 36.71 -11.16
CA THR A 360 -12.71 36.05 -12.09
C THR A 360 -11.54 35.52 -11.26
N THR A 361 -11.26 34.23 -11.36
CA THR A 361 -10.23 33.57 -10.54
C THR A 361 -9.38 32.64 -11.40
N GLU A 362 -8.07 32.72 -11.26
CA GLU A 362 -7.09 31.85 -11.95
C GLU A 362 -6.58 30.73 -11.05
N GLU A 363 -6.97 30.67 -9.75
CA GLU A 363 -6.58 29.65 -8.76
C GLU A 363 -7.76 29.18 -7.90
N PRO A 364 -7.71 28.02 -7.21
CA PRO A 364 -8.81 27.50 -6.43
C PRO A 364 -9.23 28.46 -5.30
N THR A 365 -10.47 28.92 -5.33
CA THR A 365 -11.04 29.82 -4.31
C THR A 365 -12.39 29.37 -3.82
N THR A 366 -12.68 29.70 -2.55
CA THR A 366 -14.03 29.57 -1.99
C THR A 366 -14.69 30.95 -1.97
N THR A 367 -15.75 31.14 -2.75
CA THR A 367 -16.52 32.39 -2.76
C THR A 367 -17.86 32.17 -2.07
N SER A 368 -18.17 32.99 -1.05
CA SER A 368 -19.47 33.00 -0.36
C SER A 368 -20.14 34.35 -0.52
N THR A 369 -21.32 34.38 -1.12
CA THR A 369 -22.11 35.59 -1.29
C THR A 369 -23.44 35.45 -0.53
N THR A 370 -23.71 36.36 0.40
CA THR A 370 -24.95 36.39 1.13
C THR A 370 -25.71 37.72 0.80
N THR A 371 -26.88 37.64 0.23
CA THR A 371 -27.73 38.80 -0.09
C THR A 371 -29.06 38.69 0.65
N THR A 372 -29.37 39.71 1.46
CA THR A 372 -30.66 39.81 2.15
C THR A 372 -31.36 41.07 1.64
N THR A 373 -32.59 40.94 1.14
CA THR A 373 -33.39 42.06 0.55
C THR A 373 -34.84 42.04 1.02
N GLU A 374 -35.36 43.18 1.45
CA GLU A 374 -36.77 43.32 1.91
C GLU A 374 -37.70 43.85 0.82
N GLY A 375 -37.22 44.09 -0.40
CA GLY A 375 -38.00 44.56 -1.55
C GLY A 375 -37.74 43.76 -2.82
N PRO A 376 -38.39 44.10 -3.95
CA PRO A 376 -38.15 43.40 -5.22
C PRO A 376 -36.72 43.63 -5.69
N ALA A 377 -35.98 42.54 -5.93
CA ALA A 377 -34.57 42.60 -6.31
C ALA A 377 -34.20 41.68 -7.49
N THR A 378 -33.19 42.09 -8.27
CA THR A 378 -32.55 41.26 -9.29
C THR A 378 -31.11 41.02 -8.90
N THR A 379 -30.73 39.75 -8.69
CA THR A 379 -29.34 39.36 -8.35
C THR A 379 -28.74 38.57 -9.50
N SER A 380 -27.59 39.00 -9.97
CA SER A 380 -26.83 38.27 -11.00
C SER A 380 -25.42 37.98 -10.48
N THR A 381 -25.04 36.67 -10.48
CA THR A 381 -23.71 36.24 -10.09
C THR A 381 -23.06 35.52 -11.26
N THR A 382 -21.92 36.00 -11.70
CA THR A 382 -21.11 35.35 -12.75
C THR A 382 -19.75 34.94 -12.15
N THR A 383 -19.45 33.64 -12.18
CA THR A 383 -18.16 33.12 -11.73
C THR A 383 -17.46 32.44 -12.91
N THR A 384 -16.27 32.89 -13.24
CA THR A 384 -15.40 32.28 -14.25
C THR A 384 -14.16 31.77 -13.56
N THR A 385 -13.89 30.45 -13.66
CA THR A 385 -12.75 29.79 -13.03
C THR A 385 -12.00 28.95 -14.06
N GLU A 386 -10.68 28.96 -14.05
CA GLU A 386 -9.83 28.10 -14.86
C GLU A 386 -9.34 26.87 -14.10
N GLU A 387 -9.52 26.84 -12.77
CA GLU A 387 -9.17 25.75 -11.85
C GLU A 387 -10.40 25.37 -10.98
N PRO A 388 -10.44 24.18 -10.34
CA PRO A 388 -11.60 23.75 -9.55
C PRO A 388 -11.89 24.71 -8.39
N ALA A 389 -13.12 25.24 -8.35
CA ALA A 389 -13.57 26.14 -7.30
C ALA A 389 -14.86 25.71 -6.63
N THR A 390 -15.02 26.02 -5.35
CA THR A 390 -16.30 25.85 -4.62
C THR A 390 -17.00 27.18 -4.47
N THR A 391 -18.20 27.33 -5.07
CA THR A 391 -19.01 28.54 -4.96
C THR A 391 -20.27 28.26 -4.15
N SER A 392 -20.52 29.06 -3.12
CA SER A 392 -21.73 29.00 -2.32
C SER A 392 -22.46 30.33 -2.40
N THR A 393 -23.72 30.32 -2.89
CA THR A 393 -24.54 31.50 -2.98
C THR A 393 -25.80 31.28 -2.13
N THR A 394 -26.06 32.15 -1.16
CA THR A 394 -27.26 32.16 -0.34
C THR A 394 -28.02 33.45 -0.61
N THR A 395 -29.25 33.35 -1.12
CA THR A 395 -30.13 34.48 -1.37
C THR A 395 -31.40 34.34 -0.53
N THR A 396 -31.70 35.32 0.31
CA THR A 396 -32.94 35.39 1.08
C THR A 396 -33.70 36.62 0.65
N THR A 397 -34.95 36.44 0.19
CA THR A 397 -35.80 37.53 -0.31
C THR A 397 -37.21 37.46 0.28
N GLU A 398 -37.75 38.56 0.72
CA GLU A 398 -39.14 38.66 1.22
C GLU A 398 -40.15 39.19 0.18
N GLY A 399 -39.71 39.47 -1.06
CA GLY A 399 -40.54 39.92 -2.19
C GLY A 399 -40.23 39.16 -3.48
N PRO A 400 -40.92 39.49 -4.61
CA PRO A 400 -40.63 38.83 -5.89
C PRO A 400 -39.20 39.04 -6.35
N ALA A 401 -38.48 37.97 -6.67
CA ALA A 401 -37.07 38.01 -7.05
C ALA A 401 -36.75 37.22 -8.32
N SER A 402 -35.71 37.67 -9.06
CA SER A 402 -35.10 36.92 -10.16
C SER A 402 -33.62 36.68 -9.85
N THR A 403 -33.21 35.41 -9.83
CA THR A 403 -31.81 35.01 -9.57
C THR A 403 -31.26 34.29 -10.80
N SER A 404 -30.08 34.74 -11.30
CA SER A 404 -29.36 34.08 -12.39
C SER A 404 -27.94 33.77 -11.96
N THR A 405 -27.53 32.50 -12.11
CA THR A 405 -26.16 32.05 -11.80
C THR A 405 -25.55 31.39 -13.03
N THR A 406 -24.41 31.86 -13.49
CA THR A 406 -23.68 31.26 -14.62
C THR A 406 -22.31 30.80 -14.11
N THR A 407 -21.98 29.53 -14.32
CA THR A 407 -20.70 28.93 -13.89
C THR A 407 -20.02 28.27 -15.09
N THR A 408 -18.74 28.54 -15.29
CA THR A 408 -17.94 28.00 -16.40
C THR A 408 -16.77 27.17 -15.85
N LYS A 409 -16.65 25.91 -16.30
CA LYS A 409 -15.67 24.83 -15.94
C LYS A 409 -15.76 24.27 -14.52
N GLU A 410 -15.81 22.96 -14.47
CA GLU A 410 -15.75 21.95 -13.36
C GLU A 410 -15.70 22.45 -11.89
N PRO A 411 -16.63 23.25 -11.38
CA PRO A 411 -16.74 23.53 -9.95
C PRO A 411 -17.90 22.81 -9.29
N THR A 412 -17.75 22.51 -8.01
CA THR A 412 -18.90 22.13 -7.18
C THR A 412 -19.66 23.39 -6.78
N THR A 413 -20.88 23.57 -7.31
CA THR A 413 -21.71 24.74 -6.99
C THR A 413 -22.86 24.34 -6.06
N THR A 414 -22.98 24.99 -4.91
CA THR A 414 -24.11 24.84 -4.01
C THR A 414 -24.92 26.14 -4.01
N THR A 415 -26.16 26.09 -4.50
CA THR A 415 -27.07 27.25 -4.50
C THR A 415 -28.23 26.98 -3.55
N THR A 416 -28.40 27.79 -2.54
CA THR A 416 -29.54 27.76 -1.62
C THR A 416 -30.39 29.03 -1.82
N THR A 417 -31.62 28.87 -2.26
CA THR A 417 -32.55 29.99 -2.44
C THR A 417 -33.76 29.78 -1.52
N THR A 418 -34.04 30.76 -0.66
CA THR A 418 -35.22 30.77 0.22
C THR A 418 -36.09 31.95 -0.15
N THR A 419 -37.32 31.70 -0.61
CA THR A 419 -38.29 32.73 -1.03
C THR A 419 -39.67 32.47 -0.40
N LYS A 420 -40.34 33.55 0.03
CA LYS A 420 -41.71 33.47 0.56
C LYS A 420 -42.78 33.77 -0.49
N GLU A 421 -42.39 34.20 -1.71
CA GLU A 421 -43.28 34.46 -2.85
C GLU A 421 -42.74 33.87 -4.17
N PRO A 422 -43.53 33.81 -5.27
CA PRO A 422 -43.10 33.09 -6.50
C PRO A 422 -41.84 33.66 -7.13
N THR A 423 -40.89 32.76 -7.40
CA THR A 423 -39.52 33.06 -7.92
C THR A 423 -39.28 32.31 -9.24
N THR A 424 -38.58 32.96 -10.16
CA THR A 424 -38.04 32.32 -11.35
C THR A 424 -36.55 32.13 -11.17
N THR A 425 -36.09 30.88 -11.16
CA THR A 425 -34.66 30.53 -11.06
C THR A 425 -34.21 29.85 -12.34
N SER A 426 -33.15 30.34 -12.96
CA SER A 426 -32.50 29.66 -14.08
C SER A 426 -31.02 29.40 -13.75
N THR A 427 -30.60 28.14 -13.88
CA THR A 427 -29.21 27.71 -13.68
C THR A 427 -28.72 27.07 -14.96
N THR A 428 -27.60 27.55 -15.51
CA THR A 428 -26.92 26.93 -16.67
C THR A 428 -25.58 26.43 -16.23
N THR A 429 -25.36 25.10 -16.32
CA THR A 429 -24.09 24.44 -15.93
C THR A 429 -23.67 23.51 -17.05
N GLU A 430 -22.41 23.53 -17.43
CA GLU A 430 -21.89 22.63 -18.47
C GLU A 430 -21.36 21.31 -17.93
N GLU A 431 -21.17 21.13 -16.59
CA GLU A 431 -20.91 19.79 -15.98
C GLU A 431 -21.31 19.73 -14.50
N SER A 432 -21.82 18.57 -14.12
CA SER A 432 -22.19 18.01 -12.80
C SER A 432 -22.69 18.98 -11.71
N THR A 433 -23.99 19.24 -11.68
CA THR A 433 -24.65 20.03 -10.63
C THR A 433 -25.51 19.14 -9.73
N THR A 434 -25.37 19.24 -8.41
CA THR A 434 -26.28 18.68 -7.45
C THR A 434 -27.24 19.82 -6.98
N THR A 435 -28.45 19.84 -7.46
CA THR A 435 -29.48 20.80 -7.05
C THR A 435 -30.36 20.15 -6.02
N THR A 436 -30.42 20.66 -4.80
CA THR A 436 -31.38 20.23 -3.79
C THR A 436 -32.50 21.24 -3.70
N THR A 437 -33.69 20.87 -4.22
CA THR A 437 -34.90 21.68 -4.09
C THR A 437 -35.79 21.03 -3.03
N THR A 438 -36.07 21.73 -1.95
CA THR A 438 -36.98 21.26 -0.90
C THR A 438 -38.35 21.87 -1.13
N THR A 439 -39.29 21.08 -1.64
CA THR A 439 -40.73 21.43 -1.67
C THR A 439 -41.47 20.52 -0.70
N SER A 440 -42.14 21.09 0.28
CA SER A 440 -43.02 20.35 1.18
C SER A 440 -44.38 20.10 0.53
N LYS A 441 -44.78 18.83 0.36
CA LYS A 441 -46.12 18.38 0.03
C LYS A 441 -46.56 17.27 0.99
N PRO A 442 -47.85 17.20 1.39
CA PRO A 442 -48.30 16.31 2.44
C PRO A 442 -48.46 14.84 2.03
N ASP A 443 -48.38 13.99 3.04
CA ASP A 443 -48.37 12.53 3.08
C ASP A 443 -49.51 11.83 2.34
N VAL A 444 -49.15 10.69 1.70
CA VAL A 444 -50.07 9.56 1.47
C VAL A 444 -49.30 8.26 1.75
N PRO A 445 -49.86 7.30 2.51
CA PRO A 445 -49.16 6.09 2.90
C PRO A 445 -49.21 5.01 1.81
N GLY A 446 -48.07 4.43 1.49
CA GLY A 446 -47.95 3.31 0.55
C GLY A 446 -47.09 2.17 1.11
N THR A 447 -47.72 1.02 1.17
CA THR A 447 -47.36 -0.31 1.65
C THR A 447 -45.98 -0.80 1.21
N SER A 448 -45.23 -1.34 2.18
CA SER A 448 -43.99 -2.11 1.97
C SER A 448 -44.30 -3.56 1.56
N THR A 449 -43.62 -4.08 0.55
CA THR A 449 -43.44 -5.51 0.33
C THR A 449 -41.94 -5.81 0.31
N THR A 450 -41.51 -6.58 1.31
CA THR A 450 -40.17 -7.10 1.46
C THR A 450 -40.05 -8.38 0.62
N GLU A 451 -39.15 -8.41 -0.35
CA GLU A 451 -38.73 -9.67 -0.96
C GLU A 451 -37.36 -10.06 -0.38
N GLU A 452 -37.33 -11.17 0.34
CA GLU A 452 -36.11 -11.82 0.80
C GLU A 452 -35.41 -12.50 -0.39
N LYS A 453 -34.11 -12.17 -0.59
CA LYS A 453 -33.21 -12.96 -1.44
C LYS A 453 -32.58 -14.08 -0.62
N PRO A 454 -32.47 -15.32 -1.17
CA PRO A 454 -31.92 -16.45 -0.45
C PRO A 454 -30.41 -16.29 -0.21
N LYS A 455 -30.00 -16.53 1.04
CA LYS A 455 -28.61 -16.62 1.47
C LYS A 455 -27.98 -17.90 0.90
N LEU A 456 -26.88 -17.73 0.19
CA LEU A 456 -25.94 -18.81 -0.12
C LEU A 456 -25.18 -19.25 1.15
N PRO A 457 -24.90 -20.54 1.33
CA PRO A 457 -24.19 -21.02 2.50
C PRO A 457 -22.74 -20.54 2.49
N GLN A 458 -22.32 -19.94 3.60
CA GLN A 458 -20.89 -19.69 3.87
C GLN A 458 -20.20 -21.02 4.14
N THR A 459 -19.38 -21.48 3.22
CA THR A 459 -18.41 -22.54 3.47
C THR A 459 -17.13 -21.90 3.99
N GLY A 460 -16.83 -22.24 5.22
CA GLY A 460 -15.60 -22.19 6.00
C GLY A 460 -14.37 -21.47 5.44
N GLU A 461 -14.18 -20.21 5.81
CA GLU A 461 -12.86 -19.59 5.85
C GLU A 461 -12.27 -19.81 7.24
N SER A 462 -11.64 -20.95 7.45
CA SER A 462 -10.75 -21.13 8.59
C SER A 462 -9.65 -22.12 8.26
N VAL A 463 -8.76 -21.78 7.35
CA VAL A 463 -7.43 -22.42 7.27
C VAL A 463 -6.50 -21.47 6.52
N GLY A 464 -5.48 -20.95 7.15
CA GLY A 464 -4.37 -20.35 6.43
C GLY A 464 -3.70 -19.11 7.00
N THR A 465 -4.27 -18.47 8.02
CA THR A 465 -3.67 -17.22 8.54
C THR A 465 -2.53 -17.48 9.53
N GLY A 466 -2.42 -18.67 10.11
CA GLY A 466 -1.40 -19.02 11.10
C GLY A 466 -0.04 -19.47 10.55
N LEU A 467 0.03 -19.73 9.24
CA LEU A 467 1.18 -20.45 8.67
C LEU A 467 2.28 -19.56 8.03
N VAL A 468 2.03 -18.27 7.87
CA VAL A 468 2.95 -17.37 7.16
C VAL A 468 4.24 -17.05 7.94
N PHE A 469 4.33 -17.45 9.22
CA PHE A 469 5.32 -16.86 10.14
C PHE A 469 6.41 -17.77 10.67
N ALA A 470 6.24 -19.08 10.64
CA ALA A 470 7.36 -19.95 10.96
C ALA A 470 8.59 -19.63 10.08
N GLY A 471 8.36 -19.23 8.81
CA GLY A 471 9.42 -18.85 7.89
C GLY A 471 10.20 -17.58 8.21
N ILE A 472 9.56 -16.57 8.84
CA ILE A 472 10.22 -15.29 9.11
C ILE A 472 11.15 -15.39 10.34
N VAL A 473 10.74 -16.16 11.34
CA VAL A 473 11.59 -16.42 12.52
C VAL A 473 12.88 -17.15 12.08
N ILE A 474 12.78 -18.00 11.07
CA ILE A 474 13.93 -18.76 10.54
C ILE A 474 14.85 -17.89 9.70
N LEU A 475 14.33 -16.94 8.92
CA LEU A 475 15.16 -16.01 8.16
C LEU A 475 16.03 -15.13 9.06
N SER A 476 15.49 -14.64 10.18
CA SER A 476 16.27 -13.86 11.13
C SER A 476 17.35 -14.71 11.84
N SER A 477 17.05 -15.98 12.15
CA SER A 477 18.02 -16.88 12.78
C SER A 477 19.09 -17.38 11.82
N THR A 478 18.78 -17.64 10.55
CA THR A 478 19.79 -18.04 9.54
C THR A 478 20.74 -16.93 9.15
N VAL A 479 20.29 -15.67 9.11
CA VAL A 479 21.17 -14.52 8.89
C VAL A 479 22.14 -14.32 10.06
N VAL A 480 21.68 -14.53 11.28
CA VAL A 480 22.54 -14.47 12.49
C VAL A 480 23.55 -15.61 12.52
N LEU A 481 23.14 -16.83 12.14
CA LEU A 481 24.05 -17.97 12.05
C LEU A 481 25.09 -17.79 10.91
N LYS A 482 24.68 -17.30 9.74
CA LYS A 482 25.61 -17.06 8.63
C LYS A 482 26.65 -15.98 8.96
N ARG A 483 26.30 -14.94 9.72
CA ARG A 483 27.24 -13.95 10.24
C ARG A 483 28.23 -14.53 11.27
N LYS A 484 27.80 -15.52 12.05
CA LYS A 484 28.63 -16.15 13.08
C LYS A 484 29.64 -17.13 12.50
N TYR A 485 29.38 -17.73 11.33
CA TYR A 485 30.26 -18.65 10.63
C TYR A 485 31.15 -18.02 9.54
N SER A 486 30.85 -16.78 9.13
CA SER A 486 31.64 -16.04 8.14
C SER A 486 32.83 -15.28 8.76
N ASN A 487 32.93 -15.24 10.09
CA ASN A 487 34.00 -14.56 10.83
C ASN A 487 34.90 -15.52 11.62
N LYS A 488 35.01 -16.77 11.15
CA LYS A 488 36.03 -17.71 11.61
C LYS A 488 36.87 -18.19 10.45
#